data_89cf2ebe1d7b0e567c42de9331014810
#
_entry.id   89cf2ebe1d7b0e567c42de9331014810
#
_cell.length_a   1.000
_cell.length_b   1.000
_cell.length_c   1.000
_cell.angle_alpha   90.00
_cell.angle_beta   90.00
_cell.angle_gamma   90.00
#
_symmetry.space_group_name_H-M   'P 1'
#
loop_
_entity.id
_entity.type
_entity.pdbx_description
1 polymer ?
#
loop_
_entity_poly.entity_id
_entity_poly.type
_entity_poly.pdbx_seq_one_letter_code
_entity_poly.pdbx_strand_id
1 'polypeptide(L)'
;MFSVVITEKGGAQRRMEFDKNEITVGRVQGNDVILGKGNVSKRHSRIVLKDGRFIVVDLKSTNGTYVNGRKITSPLVVKPGDKIYIGDFIITLDELEAASQPHIGQPESYPAAAPISSAPPADTPRPPPPAPAAPPPAPPPLEYVPA
;
A
#
# COMPACT_ATOMS: atom_id res chain seq x y z
N MET A 1 -9.66 -19.13 9.06
CA MET A 1 -8.33 -19.50 8.58
C MET A 1 -8.00 -18.71 7.34
N PHE A 2 -6.82 -18.16 7.27
CA PHE A 2 -6.40 -17.39 6.10
C PHE A 2 -4.91 -17.56 5.88
N SER A 3 -4.45 -17.23 4.69
CA SER A 3 -3.03 -17.32 4.38
C SER A 3 -2.47 -15.94 4.08
N VAL A 4 -1.23 -15.77 4.41
CA VAL A 4 -0.50 -14.53 4.16
C VAL A 4 0.69 -14.88 3.26
N VAL A 5 0.74 -14.24 2.12
CA VAL A 5 1.84 -14.44 1.20
C VAL A 5 2.76 -13.22 1.32
N ILE A 6 3.98 -13.45 1.69
CA ILE A 6 4.95 -12.39 1.88
C ILE A 6 5.96 -12.50 0.75
N THR A 7 6.09 -11.44 -0.02
CA THR A 7 7.06 -11.38 -1.10
C THR A 7 8.12 -10.35 -0.74
N GLU A 8 9.37 -10.75 -0.75
CA GLU A 8 10.44 -9.83 -0.46
C GLU A 8 10.91 -9.17 -1.75
N LYS A 9 11.35 -7.95 -1.67
CA LYS A 9 11.79 -7.21 -2.82
C LYS A 9 12.86 -7.96 -3.63
N GLY A 10 13.56 -8.85 -3.05
CA GLY A 10 14.55 -9.64 -3.77
C GLY A 10 13.96 -10.82 -4.52
N GLY A 11 12.66 -11.00 -4.47
CA GLY A 11 12.03 -12.10 -5.19
C GLY A 11 11.67 -13.29 -4.32
N ALA A 12 12.11 -13.35 -3.10
CA ALA A 12 11.80 -14.45 -2.23
C ALA A 12 10.33 -14.36 -1.83
N GLN A 13 9.65 -15.47 -1.85
CA GLN A 13 8.24 -15.50 -1.48
C GLN A 13 8.00 -16.56 -0.42
N ARG A 14 7.19 -16.23 0.55
CA ARG A 14 6.88 -17.15 1.63
C ARG A 14 5.39 -17.09 1.89
N ARG A 15 4.78 -18.24 2.05
CA ARG A 15 3.37 -18.32 2.39
C ARG A 15 3.24 -18.86 3.79
N MET A 16 2.38 -18.26 4.59
CA MET A 16 2.12 -18.69 5.96
C MET A 16 0.62 -18.76 6.16
N GLU A 17 0.15 -19.77 6.86
CA GLU A 17 -1.26 -19.92 7.11
C GLU A 17 -1.53 -19.70 8.59
N PHE A 18 -2.61 -19.02 8.88
CA PHE A 18 -2.96 -18.68 10.24
C PHE A 18 -4.40 -19.08 10.56
N ASP A 19 -4.56 -19.66 11.74
CA ASP A 19 -5.87 -20.07 12.19
C ASP A 19 -6.34 -19.05 13.23
N LYS A 20 -5.91 -17.84 13.14
CA LYS A 20 -6.26 -16.79 14.07
C LYS A 20 -7.01 -15.71 13.33
N ASN A 21 -7.75 -14.93 14.06
CA ASN A 21 -8.45 -13.80 13.46
C ASN A 21 -7.59 -12.53 13.53
N GLU A 22 -6.47 -12.59 14.16
CA GLU A 22 -5.60 -11.44 14.29
C GLU A 22 -4.16 -11.88 14.25
N ILE A 23 -3.34 -11.20 13.50
CA ILE A 23 -1.91 -11.46 13.44
C ILE A 23 -1.16 -10.14 13.53
N THR A 24 0.04 -10.19 14.05
CA THR A 24 0.90 -9.02 14.14
C THR A 24 2.10 -9.19 13.21
N VAL A 25 2.51 -8.10 12.63
CA VAL A 25 3.65 -8.09 11.70
C VAL A 25 4.71 -7.16 12.26
N GLY A 26 5.92 -7.61 12.30
CA GLY A 26 7.02 -6.78 12.80
C GLY A 26 8.38 -7.44 12.68
N ARG A 27 9.39 -6.75 13.17
CA ARG A 27 10.76 -7.21 13.02
C ARG A 27 11.20 -8.16 14.13
N VAL A 28 10.66 -8.03 15.30
CA VAL A 28 11.11 -8.83 16.43
C VAL A 28 10.29 -10.08 16.62
N GLN A 29 10.86 -11.01 17.34
CA GLN A 29 10.14 -12.22 17.69
C GLN A 29 8.99 -11.82 18.61
N GLY A 30 7.94 -12.55 18.58
CA GLY A 30 6.73 -12.16 19.30
C GLY A 30 5.65 -11.67 18.36
N ASN A 31 5.98 -11.43 17.10
CA ASN A 31 4.99 -11.15 16.09
C ASN A 31 4.68 -12.46 15.36
N ASP A 32 3.50 -12.56 14.82
CA ASP A 32 3.11 -13.75 14.07
C ASP A 32 3.85 -13.81 12.73
N VAL A 33 4.06 -12.66 12.13
CA VAL A 33 4.82 -12.55 10.89
C VAL A 33 6.08 -11.74 11.20
N ILE A 34 7.22 -12.37 11.07
CA ILE A 34 8.49 -11.73 11.38
C ILE A 34 9.19 -11.32 10.09
N LEU A 35 9.40 -10.03 9.94
CA LEU A 35 10.08 -9.47 8.77
C LEU A 35 11.42 -8.90 9.26
N GLY A 36 12.45 -9.65 9.12
CA GLY A 36 13.76 -9.34 9.69
C GLY A 36 14.58 -8.26 9.02
N LYS A 37 13.98 -7.23 8.53
CA LYS A 37 14.71 -6.15 7.89
C LYS A 37 14.71 -4.89 8.75
N GLY A 38 15.77 -4.13 8.67
CA GLY A 38 15.91 -2.94 9.47
C GLY A 38 14.90 -1.85 9.19
N ASN A 39 14.26 -1.90 8.05
CA ASN A 39 13.26 -0.90 7.70
C ASN A 39 11.86 -1.32 8.19
N VAL A 40 11.76 -2.35 8.98
CA VAL A 40 10.49 -2.77 9.56
C VAL A 40 10.55 -2.48 11.06
N SER A 41 9.52 -1.88 11.60
CA SER A 41 9.47 -1.58 13.02
C SER A 41 9.27 -2.85 13.85
N LYS A 42 9.60 -2.80 15.12
CA LYS A 42 9.49 -3.95 16.00
C LYS A 42 8.08 -4.52 15.97
N ARG A 43 7.10 -3.65 16.04
CA ARG A 43 5.71 -3.98 15.80
C ARG A 43 5.27 -3.01 14.74
N HIS A 44 5.12 -3.48 13.54
CA HIS A 44 4.89 -2.59 12.41
C HIS A 44 3.40 -2.40 12.14
N SER A 45 2.70 -3.48 12.06
CA SER A 45 1.27 -3.42 11.79
C SER A 45 0.55 -4.64 12.36
N ARG A 46 -0.75 -4.56 12.37
CA ARG A 46 -1.60 -5.64 12.83
C ARG A 46 -2.65 -5.86 11.77
N ILE A 47 -2.96 -7.10 11.49
CA ILE A 47 -3.96 -7.45 10.52
C ILE A 47 -5.04 -8.24 11.26
N VAL A 48 -6.27 -7.83 11.12
CA VAL A 48 -7.40 -8.46 11.78
C VAL A 48 -8.37 -8.97 10.73
N LEU A 49 -8.82 -10.20 10.89
CA LEU A 49 -9.86 -10.74 10.02
C LEU A 49 -11.17 -10.66 10.79
N LYS A 50 -12.11 -9.91 10.28
CA LYS A 50 -13.40 -9.75 10.92
C LYS A 50 -14.48 -9.76 9.86
N ASP A 51 -15.46 -10.62 10.06
CA ASP A 51 -16.61 -10.73 9.14
C ASP A 51 -16.17 -10.92 7.68
N GLY A 52 -15.17 -11.72 7.47
CA GLY A 52 -14.69 -11.98 6.11
C GLY A 52 -13.91 -10.83 5.50
N ARG A 53 -13.53 -9.86 6.29
CA ARG A 53 -12.77 -8.72 5.79
C ARG A 53 -11.48 -8.56 6.57
N PHE A 54 -10.44 -8.18 5.88
CA PHE A 54 -9.17 -7.94 6.53
C PHE A 54 -9.06 -6.45 6.88
N ILE A 55 -8.64 -6.16 8.09
CA ILE A 55 -8.43 -4.79 8.53
C ILE A 55 -6.95 -4.65 8.88
N VAL A 56 -6.28 -3.74 8.23
CA VAL A 56 -4.87 -3.48 8.49
C VAL A 56 -4.74 -2.25 9.35
N VAL A 57 -3.99 -2.37 10.43
CA VAL A 57 -3.78 -1.25 11.34
C VAL A 57 -2.29 -1.02 11.45
N ASP A 58 -1.85 0.19 11.19
CA ASP A 58 -0.45 0.55 11.36
C ASP A 58 -0.21 0.87 12.83
N LEU A 59 0.83 0.32 13.41
CA LEU A 59 1.14 0.50 14.83
C LEU A 59 2.20 1.59 15.01
N LYS A 60 2.02 2.70 14.34
CA LYS A 60 2.94 3.83 14.42
C LYS A 60 4.33 3.40 13.96
N SER A 61 4.38 2.73 12.85
CA SER A 61 5.64 2.27 12.30
C SER A 61 6.48 3.44 11.81
N THR A 62 7.79 3.29 11.86
CA THR A 62 8.70 4.34 11.44
C THR A 62 8.58 4.62 9.94
N ASN A 63 8.48 3.60 9.14
CA ASN A 63 8.42 3.75 7.70
C ASN A 63 7.00 3.74 7.13
N GLY A 64 6.03 3.47 7.96
CA GLY A 64 4.63 3.44 7.52
C GLY A 64 4.22 2.12 6.88
N THR A 65 2.93 1.93 6.77
CA THR A 65 2.34 0.78 6.08
C THR A 65 1.56 1.34 4.90
N TYR A 66 1.73 0.72 3.74
CA TYR A 66 1.07 1.18 2.54
C TYR A 66 0.17 0.09 2.00
N VAL A 67 -1.00 0.44 1.52
CA VAL A 67 -1.91 -0.51 0.90
C VAL A 67 -2.15 -0.03 -0.54
N ASN A 68 -1.81 -0.85 -1.49
CA ASN A 68 -1.91 -0.53 -2.91
C ASN A 68 -1.21 0.80 -3.25
N GLY A 69 -0.12 1.08 -2.55
CA GLY A 69 0.67 2.28 -2.80
C GLY A 69 0.25 3.49 -1.98
N ARG A 70 -0.74 3.34 -1.11
CA ARG A 70 -1.24 4.46 -0.35
C ARG A 70 -0.92 4.25 1.12
N LYS A 71 -0.28 5.22 1.75
CA LYS A 71 0.06 5.12 3.16
C LYS A 71 -1.21 5.19 4.01
N ILE A 72 -1.33 4.28 4.96
CA ILE A 72 -2.48 4.28 5.84
C ILE A 72 -2.11 4.97 7.14
N THR A 73 -3.03 5.75 7.68
CA THR A 73 -2.81 6.43 8.94
C THR A 73 -3.86 5.99 9.96
N SER A 74 -4.80 5.20 9.53
CA SER A 74 -5.86 4.70 10.38
C SER A 74 -6.20 3.29 9.92
N PRO A 75 -6.98 2.56 10.68
CA PRO A 75 -7.36 1.20 10.26
C PRO A 75 -8.02 1.25 8.90
N LEU A 76 -7.62 0.36 8.04
CA LEU A 76 -8.13 0.30 6.68
C LEU A 76 -8.59 -1.10 6.36
N VAL A 77 -9.78 -1.22 5.80
CA VAL A 77 -10.31 -2.51 5.37
C VAL A 77 -9.71 -2.82 4.01
N VAL A 78 -9.12 -3.98 3.88
CA VAL A 78 -8.53 -4.44 2.63
C VAL A 78 -9.22 -5.69 2.17
N LYS A 79 -9.14 -5.97 0.90
CA LYS A 79 -9.75 -7.16 0.33
C LYS A 79 -8.70 -8.22 0.08
N PRO A 80 -9.12 -9.48 -0.03
CA PRO A 80 -8.17 -10.52 -0.42
C PRO A 80 -7.55 -10.13 -1.76
N GLY A 81 -6.26 -10.27 -1.85
CA GLY A 81 -5.55 -9.88 -3.07
C GLY A 81 -4.95 -8.50 -3.04
N ASP A 82 -5.37 -7.66 -2.11
CA ASP A 82 -4.78 -6.33 -2.02
C ASP A 82 -3.33 -6.46 -1.55
N LYS A 83 -2.50 -5.55 -1.99
CA LYS A 83 -1.08 -5.60 -1.67
C LYS A 83 -0.77 -4.62 -0.55
N ILE A 84 -0.18 -5.14 0.51
CA ILE A 84 0.22 -4.35 1.66
C ILE A 84 1.73 -4.26 1.62
N TYR A 85 2.26 -3.04 1.60
CA TYR A 85 3.70 -2.84 1.54
C TYR A 85 4.23 -2.44 2.90
N ILE A 86 5.17 -3.19 3.40
CA ILE A 86 5.82 -2.93 4.68
C ILE A 86 7.33 -3.00 4.45
N GLY A 87 7.98 -1.85 4.40
CA GLY A 87 9.40 -1.80 4.09
C GLY A 87 9.66 -2.38 2.71
N ASP A 88 10.48 -3.40 2.64
CA ASP A 88 10.81 -4.06 1.38
C ASP A 88 9.94 -5.30 1.15
N PHE A 89 8.89 -5.46 1.90
CA PHE A 89 8.04 -6.63 1.79
C PHE A 89 6.67 -6.27 1.24
N ILE A 90 6.11 -7.18 0.48
CA ILE A 90 4.74 -7.05 -0.01
C ILE A 90 3.96 -8.20 0.60
N ILE A 91 2.90 -7.88 1.30
CA ILE A 91 2.06 -8.88 1.94
C ILE A 91 0.74 -8.92 1.21
N THR A 92 0.33 -10.10 0.83
CA THR A 92 -0.96 -10.33 0.20
C THR A 92 -1.75 -11.28 1.11
N LEU A 93 -3.00 -10.99 1.30
CA LEU A 93 -3.86 -11.78 2.16
C LEU A 93 -4.83 -12.59 1.30
N ASP A 94 -4.96 -13.88 1.63
CA ASP A 94 -5.87 -14.74 0.93
C ASP A 94 -6.71 -15.47 1.96
N GLU A 95 -8.00 -15.49 1.77
CA GLU A 95 -8.87 -16.18 2.70
C GLU A 95 -8.99 -17.62 2.25
N LEU A 96 -8.62 -18.53 3.11
CA LEU A 96 -8.62 -19.92 2.71
C LEU A 96 -10.00 -20.52 2.68
N GLU A 97 -10.94 -19.88 3.32
CA GLU A 97 -12.20 -20.45 3.33
C GLU A 97 -12.80 -20.40 2.02
N ALA A 98 -12.51 -19.47 1.35
CA ALA A 98 -13.15 -19.30 0.11
C ALA A 98 -12.59 -20.26 -0.83
N ALA A 99 -11.82 -21.05 -0.38
CA ALA A 99 -11.21 -21.98 -1.26
C ALA A 99 -12.24 -22.61 -2.11
N SER A 100 -13.32 -22.69 -1.61
CA SER A 100 -14.29 -23.41 -2.35
C SER A 100 -14.65 -22.55 -3.52
N GLN A 101 -14.25 -21.42 -3.54
CA GLN A 101 -14.63 -20.64 -4.54
C GLN A 101 -13.98 -20.84 -5.76
N PRO A 102 -14.54 -21.15 -6.60
CA PRO A 102 -13.97 -21.45 -7.85
C PRO A 102 -13.71 -20.23 -8.55
N HIS A 103 -13.13 -19.47 -8.16
CA HIS A 103 -12.90 -18.33 -8.86
C HIS A 103 -12.75 -18.46 -10.25
N ILE A 104 -12.93 -19.42 -10.59
CA ILE A 104 -12.77 -19.68 -11.90
C ILE A 104 -13.34 -18.63 -12.66
N GLY A 105 -14.39 -18.26 -12.38
CA GLY A 105 -15.05 -17.36 -13.21
C GLY A 105 -14.38 -16.08 -13.46
N GLN A 106 -13.57 -15.76 -12.65
CA GLN A 106 -13.07 -14.56 -12.78
C GLN A 106 -12.49 -14.15 -13.98
N PRO A 107 -11.71 -14.83 -14.45
CA PRO A 107 -10.95 -14.41 -15.56
C PRO A 107 -11.77 -13.80 -16.59
N GLU A 108 -12.83 -14.37 -16.76
CA GLU A 108 -13.56 -13.91 -17.84
C GLU A 108 -14.02 -12.58 -17.64
N SER A 109 -14.29 -12.29 -16.56
CA SER A 109 -14.86 -11.02 -16.42
C SER A 109 -13.88 -10.01 -16.89
N TYR A 110 -12.67 -10.24 -16.72
CA TYR A 110 -11.77 -9.25 -17.10
C TYR A 110 -11.84 -8.88 -18.50
N PRO A 111 -11.88 -9.75 -19.29
CA PRO A 111 -11.85 -9.42 -20.67
C PRO A 111 -12.97 -8.48 -20.92
N ALA A 112 -13.96 -8.76 -20.28
CA ALA A 112 -15.10 -7.99 -20.57
C ALA A 112 -14.76 -6.58 -20.26
N ALA A 113 -14.03 -6.48 -19.32
CA ALA A 113 -13.81 -5.17 -18.91
C ALA A 113 -12.96 -4.49 -19.88
N ALA A 114 -12.22 -5.19 -20.39
CA ALA A 114 -11.28 -4.62 -21.25
C ALA A 114 -11.83 -3.58 -22.10
N PRO A 115 -12.80 -3.84 -22.64
CA PRO A 115 -13.21 -2.96 -23.67
C PRO A 115 -13.27 -1.59 -23.23
N ILE A 116 -13.56 -1.50 -22.15
CA ILE A 116 -13.71 -0.30 -21.74
C ILE A 116 -12.72 0.53 -21.98
N SER A 117 -11.78 0.06 -22.04
CA SER A 117 -10.74 0.76 -22.40
C SER A 117 -11.08 1.80 -23.23
N SER A 118 -12.06 1.73 -23.67
CA SER A 118 -12.40 2.72 -24.50
C SER A 118 -12.14 3.92 -23.82
N ALA A 119 -11.70 3.78 -22.94
CA ALA A 119 -11.36 4.71 -22.37
C ALA A 119 -11.00 5.84 -22.92
N PRO A 120 -11.11 6.57 -22.48
CA PRO A 120 -11.01 7.76 -22.54
C PRO A 120 -9.93 8.30 -23.09
N PRO A 121 -10.18 8.90 -23.85
CA PRO A 121 -9.27 9.58 -24.40
C PRO A 121 -8.98 10.60 -23.62
N ALA A 122 -8.35 10.53 -23.08
CA ALA A 122 -7.94 11.36 -22.41
C ALA A 122 -7.41 12.46 -22.96
N ASP A 123 -7.94 12.94 -23.72
CA ASP A 123 -7.38 13.96 -24.31
C ASP A 123 -7.82 15.16 -23.83
N THR A 124 -8.34 15.23 -22.72
CA THR A 124 -8.45 16.50 -22.16
C THR A 124 -7.07 17.02 -22.15
N PRO A 125 -6.83 17.98 -22.85
CA PRO A 125 -5.52 18.52 -22.86
C PRO A 125 -5.31 19.00 -21.45
N ARG A 126 -4.36 18.48 -20.86
CA ARG A 126 -4.00 18.93 -19.57
C ARG A 126 -3.70 20.40 -19.71
N PRO A 127 -4.28 21.22 -18.90
CA PRO A 127 -3.97 22.63 -18.99
C PRO A 127 -2.48 22.79 -18.77
N PRO A 128 -1.88 23.65 -19.50
CA PRO A 128 -0.46 23.83 -19.35
C PRO A 128 -0.20 24.29 -17.92
N PRO A 129 0.90 23.90 -17.37
CA PRO A 129 1.20 24.33 -16.03
C PRO A 129 1.27 25.86 -16.04
N PRO A 130 0.87 26.46 -15.00
CA PRO A 130 0.94 27.89 -14.95
C PRO A 130 2.38 28.30 -15.18
N ALA A 131 2.55 29.33 -15.94
CA ALA A 131 3.90 29.80 -16.19
C ALA A 131 4.53 30.13 -14.85
N PRO A 132 5.79 29.87 -14.71
CA PRO A 132 6.45 30.18 -13.45
C PRO A 132 6.25 31.68 -13.22
N ALA A 133 5.90 32.00 -12.03
CA ALA A 133 5.70 33.39 -11.71
C ALA A 133 6.99 34.11 -12.00
N ALA A 134 6.87 35.25 -12.56
CA ALA A 134 8.06 36.02 -12.84
C ALA A 134 8.72 36.31 -11.50
N PRO A 135 10.01 36.32 -11.45
CA PRO A 135 10.68 36.59 -10.20
C PRO A 135 10.31 38.01 -9.78
N PRO A 136 10.21 38.23 -8.54
CA PRO A 136 9.87 39.58 -8.10
C PRO A 136 10.97 40.54 -8.56
N PRO A 137 10.62 41.74 -8.85
CA PRO A 137 11.63 42.69 -9.29
C PRO A 137 12.65 42.85 -8.18
N ALA A 138 13.86 42.99 -8.57
CA ALA A 138 14.91 43.13 -7.62
C ALA A 138 14.64 44.41 -6.83
N PRO A 139 14.93 44.39 -5.56
CA PRO A 139 14.73 45.59 -4.77
C PRO A 139 15.65 46.69 -5.32
N PRO A 140 15.24 47.90 -5.27
CA PRO A 140 16.08 48.95 -5.79
C PRO A 140 17.35 49.01 -4.97
N PRO A 141 18.42 49.36 -5.59
CA PRO A 141 19.66 49.40 -4.87
C PRO A 141 19.51 50.46 -3.77
N LEU A 142 20.03 50.10 -2.65
CA LEU A 142 19.97 51.03 -1.58
C LEU A 142 20.84 52.16 -1.99
N GLU A 143 20.23 53.30 -2.11
CA GLU A 143 21.04 54.43 -2.39
C GLU A 143 21.76 54.71 -1.15
N TYR A 144 23.01 54.59 -1.19
CA TYR A 144 23.82 54.95 -0.10
C TYR A 144 23.91 56.47 -0.18
N VAL A 145 23.39 57.09 0.75
CA VAL A 145 23.49 58.53 0.82
C VAL A 145 24.63 58.81 1.75
N PRO A 146 25.69 59.27 1.28
CA PRO A 146 26.80 59.60 2.13
C PRO A 146 26.37 60.82 2.91
N ALA A 147 26.67 60.84 4.11
CA ALA A 147 26.33 61.93 4.98
C ALA A 147 27.12 63.15 4.61
#